data_75fb286ea6162aaf92b7d07c87de23e2
#
_entry.id   75fb286ea6162aaf92b7d07c87de23e2
#
_cell.length_a   1.000
_cell.length_b   1.000
_cell.length_c   1.000
_cell.angle_alpha   90.00
_cell.angle_beta   90.00
_cell.angle_gamma   90.00
#
_symmetry.space_group_name_H-M   'P 1'
#
loop_
_entity.id
_entity.type
_entity.pdbx_description
1 polymer ?
#
loop_
_entity_poly.entity_id
_entity_poly.type
_entity_poly.pdbx_seq_one_letter_code
_entity_poly.pdbx_strand_id
1 'polypeptide(L)'
;MFEKFHFSKRQIRKYYQSAIRDLKIASNSKIPEVIFRFSYDALVKLAIAVCAKNGLRVKARKGHHIELIKKLSFYLKDPEIEILANEMRSKRNRDLYDGGILISEKEAKEYLEWVKQTFQKTQILFENSRGQKAIF
;
A
#
# COMPACT_ATOMS: atom_id res chain seq x y z
N MET A 1 13.39 11.74 7.15
CA MET A 1 12.61 11.05 6.12
C MET A 1 11.18 11.54 6.02
N PHE A 2 10.51 11.74 7.14
CA PHE A 2 9.19 12.35 7.16
C PHE A 2 9.27 13.80 7.59
N GLU A 3 8.35 14.62 7.10
CA GLU A 3 8.17 15.99 7.56
C GLU A 3 6.69 16.26 7.80
N LYS A 4 6.41 17.14 8.74
CA LYS A 4 5.04 17.58 9.00
C LYS A 4 4.54 18.40 7.82
N PHE A 5 3.34 18.10 7.36
CA PHE A 5 2.73 18.80 6.25
C PHE A 5 1.21 18.72 6.36
N HIS A 6 0.55 19.84 6.09
CA HIS A 6 -0.92 19.85 6.11
C HIS A 6 -1.45 19.61 4.71
N PHE A 7 -1.98 18.41 4.48
CA PHE A 7 -2.61 18.06 3.21
C PHE A 7 -4.09 18.45 3.22
N SER A 8 -4.58 18.95 2.09
CA SER A 8 -6.02 19.14 1.93
C SER A 8 -6.72 17.79 1.84
N LYS A 9 -8.02 17.78 2.15
CA LYS A 9 -8.85 16.58 1.99
C LYS A 9 -8.80 16.05 0.56
N ARG A 10 -8.74 16.95 -0.42
CA ARG A 10 -8.64 16.59 -1.84
C ARG A 10 -7.34 15.86 -2.16
N GLN A 11 -6.22 16.34 -1.63
CA GLN A 11 -4.91 15.68 -1.83
C GLN A 11 -4.89 14.30 -1.20
N ILE A 12 -5.38 14.16 0.04
CA ILE A 12 -5.45 12.87 0.73
C ILE A 12 -6.31 11.89 -0.09
N ARG A 13 -7.45 12.36 -0.60
CA ARG A 13 -8.32 11.53 -1.44
C ARG A 13 -7.61 11.07 -2.71
N LYS A 14 -6.84 11.94 -3.35
CA LYS A 14 -6.08 11.58 -4.55
C LYS A 14 -5.07 10.48 -4.27
N TYR A 15 -4.35 10.55 -3.16
CA TYR A 15 -3.41 9.50 -2.76
C TYR A 15 -4.13 8.18 -2.56
N TYR A 16 -5.26 8.20 -1.87
CA TYR A 16 -6.04 7.00 -1.62
C TYR A 16 -6.60 6.42 -2.91
N GLN A 17 -7.13 7.24 -3.80
CA GLN A 17 -7.64 6.80 -5.10
C GLN A 17 -6.54 6.16 -5.95
N SER A 18 -5.32 6.70 -5.91
CA SER A 18 -4.19 6.11 -6.62
C SER A 18 -3.87 4.70 -6.09
N ALA A 19 -3.93 4.53 -4.77
CA ALA A 19 -3.74 3.23 -4.14
C ALA A 19 -4.82 2.23 -4.58
N ILE A 20 -6.08 2.66 -4.56
CA ILE A 20 -7.22 1.83 -4.99
C ILE A 20 -7.11 1.46 -6.46
N ARG A 21 -6.66 2.39 -7.31
CA ARG A 21 -6.46 2.10 -8.73
C ARG A 21 -5.50 0.93 -8.93
N ASP A 22 -4.36 0.95 -8.24
CA ASP A 22 -3.39 -0.13 -8.35
C ASP A 22 -3.97 -1.45 -7.83
N LEU A 23 -4.75 -1.40 -6.76
CA LEU A 23 -5.42 -2.59 -6.24
C LEU A 23 -6.40 -3.18 -7.26
N LYS A 24 -7.14 -2.34 -7.97
CA LYS A 24 -8.05 -2.78 -9.03
C LYS A 24 -7.29 -3.42 -10.20
N ILE A 25 -6.16 -2.83 -10.59
CA ILE A 25 -5.31 -3.41 -11.65
C ILE A 25 -4.86 -4.81 -11.22
N ALA A 26 -4.36 -4.96 -10.00
CA ALA A 26 -3.97 -6.25 -9.47
C ALA A 26 -5.13 -7.25 -9.49
N SER A 27 -6.31 -6.81 -9.05
CA SER A 27 -7.51 -7.67 -8.97
C SER A 27 -8.00 -8.15 -10.33
N ASN A 28 -7.76 -7.37 -11.38
CA ASN A 28 -8.25 -7.67 -12.73
C ASN A 28 -7.21 -8.35 -13.61
N SER A 29 -6.00 -8.56 -13.14
CA SER A 29 -4.96 -9.21 -13.92
C SER A 29 -4.99 -10.72 -13.74
N LYS A 30 -4.53 -11.44 -14.76
CA LYS A 30 -4.31 -12.88 -14.71
C LYS A 30 -2.84 -13.23 -14.72
N ILE A 31 -1.97 -12.23 -14.80
CA ILE A 31 -0.52 -12.41 -14.86
C ILE A 31 0.04 -12.32 -13.44
N PRO A 32 0.63 -13.40 -12.90
CA PRO A 32 1.09 -13.41 -11.50
C PRO A 32 2.02 -12.26 -11.13
N GLU A 33 2.96 -11.91 -11.99
CA GLU A 33 3.89 -10.81 -11.74
C GLU A 33 3.18 -9.46 -11.67
N VAL A 34 2.16 -9.26 -12.49
CA VAL A 34 1.34 -8.03 -12.48
C VAL A 34 0.52 -7.97 -11.19
N ILE A 35 -0.12 -9.07 -10.83
CA ILE A 35 -0.91 -9.17 -9.59
C ILE A 35 -0.01 -8.81 -8.40
N PHE A 36 1.16 -9.40 -8.32
CA PHE A 36 2.08 -9.18 -7.21
C PHE A 36 2.57 -7.73 -7.16
N ARG A 37 3.06 -7.21 -8.29
CA ARG A 37 3.66 -5.87 -8.34
C ARG A 37 2.65 -4.78 -8.01
N PHE A 38 1.46 -4.85 -8.58
CA PHE A 38 0.42 -3.86 -8.30
C PHE A 38 -0.17 -4.02 -6.91
N SER A 39 -0.20 -5.22 -6.36
CA SER A 39 -0.57 -5.43 -4.95
C SER A 39 0.41 -4.72 -4.02
N TYR A 40 1.71 -4.88 -4.28
CA TYR A 40 2.74 -4.20 -3.49
C TYR A 40 2.67 -2.68 -3.66
N ASP A 41 2.57 -2.20 -4.89
CA ASP A 41 2.48 -0.76 -5.16
C ASP A 41 1.25 -0.15 -4.51
N ALA A 42 0.11 -0.86 -4.55
CA ALA A 42 -1.10 -0.43 -3.87
C ALA A 42 -0.88 -0.26 -2.37
N LEU A 43 -0.18 -1.21 -1.76
CA LEU A 43 0.12 -1.17 -0.32
C LEU A 43 1.01 0.03 0.03
N VAL A 44 2.05 0.29 -0.75
CA VAL A 44 2.95 1.44 -0.53
C VAL A 44 2.18 2.75 -0.70
N LYS A 45 1.34 2.86 -1.72
CA LYS A 45 0.50 4.04 -1.92
C LYS A 45 -0.53 4.23 -0.81
N LEU A 46 -1.07 3.13 -0.28
CA LEU A 46 -1.93 3.19 0.90
C LEU A 46 -1.18 3.76 2.10
N ALA A 47 0.06 3.34 2.32
CA ALA A 47 0.89 3.88 3.38
C ALA A 47 1.11 5.38 3.21
N ILE A 48 1.35 5.85 1.98
CA ILE A 48 1.47 7.28 1.68
C ILE A 48 0.17 8.02 2.06
N ALA A 49 -0.97 7.47 1.68
CA ALA A 49 -2.28 8.09 1.98
C ALA A 49 -2.55 8.16 3.49
N VAL A 50 -2.24 7.09 4.22
CA VAL A 50 -2.41 7.05 5.68
C VAL A 50 -1.48 8.05 6.36
N CYS A 51 -0.22 8.14 5.92
CA CYS A 51 0.71 9.15 6.42
C CYS A 51 0.19 10.57 6.15
N ALA A 52 -0.29 10.82 4.94
CA ALA A 52 -0.84 12.13 4.58
C ALA A 52 -2.02 12.52 5.47
N LYS A 53 -2.89 11.56 5.77
CA LYS A 53 -4.02 11.78 6.68
C LYS A 53 -3.57 12.14 8.08
N ASN A 54 -2.41 11.68 8.48
CA ASN A 54 -1.80 11.98 9.78
C ASN A 54 -0.82 13.17 9.72
N GLY A 55 -0.84 13.93 8.63
CA GLY A 55 -0.03 15.13 8.49
C GLY A 55 1.46 14.86 8.26
N LEU A 56 1.80 13.73 7.68
CA LEU A 56 3.18 13.38 7.37
C LEU A 56 3.38 13.25 5.87
N ARG A 57 4.38 13.93 5.36
CA ARG A 57 4.85 13.81 3.98
C ARG A 57 6.15 13.01 3.98
N VAL A 58 6.18 11.95 3.18
CA VAL A 58 7.40 11.16 3.01
C VAL A 58 8.32 11.85 1.99
N LYS A 59 9.61 11.87 2.29
CA LYS A 59 10.62 12.31 1.33
C LYS A 59 11.14 11.07 0.60
N ALA A 60 11.17 11.12 -0.73
CA ALA A 60 11.65 10.03 -1.55
C ALA A 60 13.16 9.89 -1.38
N ARG A 61 13.59 8.95 -0.55
CA ARG A 61 14.99 8.63 -0.27
C ARG A 61 15.17 7.13 -0.29
N LYS A 62 16.42 6.68 -0.35
CA LYS A 62 16.74 5.27 -0.20
C LYS A 62 16.13 4.74 1.11
N GLY A 63 15.40 3.64 1.03
CA GLY A 63 14.76 3.03 2.20
C GLY A 63 13.42 3.64 2.58
N HIS A 64 12.86 4.58 1.80
CA HIS A 64 11.59 5.20 2.16
C HIS A 64 10.41 4.20 2.17
N HIS A 65 10.46 3.13 1.38
CA HIS A 65 9.45 2.08 1.43
C HIS A 65 9.43 1.39 2.80
N ILE A 66 10.61 1.11 3.37
CA ILE A 66 10.72 0.50 4.70
C ILE A 66 10.04 1.38 5.74
N GLU A 67 10.31 2.68 5.70
CA GLU A 67 9.73 3.62 6.65
C GLU A 67 8.22 3.80 6.45
N LEU A 68 7.74 3.80 5.21
CA LEU A 68 6.31 3.84 4.92
C LEU A 68 5.59 2.61 5.47
N ILE A 69 6.18 1.44 5.30
CA ILE A 69 5.63 0.18 5.81
C ILE A 69 5.55 0.22 7.33
N LYS A 70 6.60 0.70 8.00
CA LYS A 70 6.60 0.87 9.45
C LYS A 70 5.47 1.78 9.92
N LYS A 71 5.28 2.92 9.23
CA LYS A 71 4.22 3.86 9.57
C LYS A 71 2.83 3.25 9.39
N LEU A 72 2.62 2.53 8.30
CA LEU A 72 1.34 1.86 8.07
C LEU A 72 1.04 0.86 9.19
N SER A 73 2.02 0.02 9.52
CA SER A 73 1.93 -0.93 10.62
C SER A 73 1.58 -0.23 11.94
N PHE A 74 2.26 0.86 12.22
CA PHE A 74 2.04 1.66 13.43
C PHE A 74 0.62 2.24 13.49
N TYR A 75 0.18 2.90 12.42
CA TYR A 75 -1.13 3.56 12.41
C TYR A 75 -2.29 2.56 12.45
N LEU A 76 -2.12 1.39 11.86
CA LEU A 76 -3.14 0.34 11.88
C LEU A 76 -3.01 -0.58 13.10
N LYS A 77 -1.98 -0.39 13.91
CA LYS A 77 -1.70 -1.22 15.09
C LYS A 77 -1.65 -2.71 14.75
N ASP A 78 -1.00 -3.01 13.63
CA ASP A 78 -0.92 -4.37 13.09
C ASP A 78 0.54 -4.69 12.73
N PRO A 79 1.28 -5.36 13.65
CA PRO A 79 2.69 -5.69 13.40
C PRO A 79 2.91 -6.64 12.23
N GLU A 80 1.90 -7.41 11.84
CA GLU A 80 1.98 -8.32 10.71
C GLU A 80 2.21 -7.58 9.39
N ILE A 81 1.71 -6.34 9.31
CA ILE A 81 1.92 -5.50 8.12
C ILE A 81 3.40 -5.30 7.85
N GLU A 82 4.18 -4.98 8.87
CA GLU A 82 5.62 -4.78 8.71
C GLU A 82 6.30 -6.06 8.22
N ILE A 83 5.91 -7.20 8.76
CA ILE A 83 6.50 -8.49 8.40
C ILE A 83 6.18 -8.86 6.95
N LEU A 84 4.89 -8.89 6.58
CA LEU A 84 4.47 -9.33 5.25
C LEU A 84 4.82 -8.33 4.15
N ALA A 85 4.68 -7.05 4.43
CA ALA A 85 5.03 -6.02 3.44
C ALA A 85 6.54 -6.00 3.15
N ASN A 86 7.37 -6.20 4.16
CA ASN A 86 8.82 -6.31 3.93
C ASN A 86 9.20 -7.57 3.17
N GLU A 87 8.47 -8.67 3.37
CA GLU A 87 8.63 -9.88 2.57
C GLU A 87 8.32 -9.60 1.11
N MET A 88 7.22 -8.91 0.82
CA MET A 88 6.87 -8.50 -0.54
C MET A 88 7.93 -7.58 -1.14
N ARG A 89 8.40 -6.60 -0.36
CA ARG A 89 9.44 -5.67 -0.81
C ARG A 89 10.72 -6.40 -1.20
N SER A 90 11.11 -7.37 -0.40
CA SER A 90 12.30 -8.19 -0.68
C SER A 90 12.13 -8.99 -1.96
N LYS A 91 10.96 -9.61 -2.18
CA LYS A 91 10.67 -10.35 -3.41
C LYS A 91 10.66 -9.44 -4.63
N ARG A 92 10.07 -8.25 -4.51
CA ARG A 92 10.05 -7.27 -5.60
C ARG A 92 11.47 -6.83 -5.98
N ASN A 93 12.32 -6.59 -4.99
CA ASN A 93 13.71 -6.20 -5.26
C ASN A 93 14.49 -7.30 -5.96
N ARG A 94 14.29 -8.55 -5.56
CA ARG A 94 14.94 -9.68 -6.24
C ARG A 94 14.46 -9.85 -7.67
N ASP A 95 13.16 -9.68 -7.91
CA ASP A 95 12.60 -9.69 -9.25
C ASP A 95 13.24 -8.62 -10.13
N LEU A 96 13.40 -7.41 -9.59
CA LEU A 96 13.89 -6.27 -10.34
C LEU A 96 15.39 -6.36 -10.66
N TYR A 97 16.20 -6.82 -9.70
CA TYR A 97 17.66 -6.72 -9.80
C TYR A 97 18.38 -8.04 -10.07
N ASP A 98 17.78 -9.18 -9.72
CA ASP A 98 18.42 -10.48 -9.79
C ASP A 98 17.86 -11.37 -10.91
N GLY A 99 17.18 -10.78 -11.88
CA GLY A 99 16.66 -11.53 -13.03
C GLY A 99 15.35 -12.24 -12.79
N GLY A 100 14.69 -11.89 -11.69
CA GLY A 100 13.34 -12.33 -11.43
C GLY A 100 13.21 -13.57 -10.56
N ILE A 101 12.24 -13.51 -9.67
CA ILE A 101 11.73 -14.68 -9.00
C ILE A 101 10.40 -14.96 -9.64
N LEU A 102 10.22 -16.19 -10.11
CA LEU A 102 8.93 -16.61 -10.61
C LEU A 102 7.99 -16.71 -9.41
N ILE A 103 6.98 -15.87 -9.38
CA ILE A 103 5.93 -15.97 -8.39
C ILE A 103 4.80 -16.81 -8.95
N SER A 104 4.28 -17.75 -8.17
CA SER A 104 3.16 -18.57 -8.58
C SER A 104 1.86 -17.76 -8.57
N GLU A 105 0.88 -18.21 -9.36
CA GLU A 105 -0.45 -17.60 -9.34
C GLU A 105 -1.06 -17.66 -7.94
N LYS A 106 -0.93 -18.79 -7.27
CA LYS A 106 -1.45 -18.97 -5.91
C LYS A 106 -0.83 -17.96 -4.95
N GLU A 107 0.48 -17.82 -4.96
CA GLU A 107 1.21 -16.90 -4.07
C GLU A 107 0.83 -15.45 -4.36
N ALA A 108 0.75 -15.07 -5.63
CA ALA A 108 0.36 -13.72 -6.02
C ALA A 108 -1.06 -13.38 -5.51
N LYS A 109 -1.98 -14.32 -5.65
CA LYS A 109 -3.37 -14.14 -5.19
C LYS A 109 -3.47 -14.07 -3.66
N GLU A 110 -2.65 -14.82 -2.95
CA GLU A 110 -2.59 -14.76 -1.49
C GLU A 110 -2.13 -13.38 -1.01
N TYR A 111 -1.09 -12.82 -1.63
CA TYR A 111 -0.65 -11.45 -1.33
C TYR A 111 -1.74 -10.43 -1.66
N LEU A 112 -2.37 -10.57 -2.82
CA LEU A 112 -3.46 -9.68 -3.21
C LEU A 112 -4.59 -9.68 -2.17
N GLU A 113 -5.01 -10.86 -1.76
CA GLU A 113 -6.09 -11.00 -0.78
C GLU A 113 -5.72 -10.35 0.55
N TRP A 114 -4.48 -10.54 1.00
CA TRP A 114 -4.00 -9.91 2.22
C TRP A 114 -3.97 -8.37 2.08
N VAL A 115 -3.53 -7.86 0.94
CA VAL A 115 -3.53 -6.40 0.70
C VAL A 115 -4.95 -5.87 0.70
N LYS A 116 -5.91 -6.58 0.10
CA LYS A 116 -7.33 -6.20 0.16
C LYS A 116 -7.84 -6.10 1.59
N GLN A 117 -7.49 -7.06 2.43
CA GLN A 117 -7.86 -7.04 3.84
C GLN A 117 -7.27 -5.83 4.56
N THR A 118 -6.03 -5.48 4.23
CA THR A 118 -5.38 -4.28 4.79
C THR A 118 -6.12 -3.02 4.36
N PHE A 119 -6.54 -2.92 3.11
CA PHE A 119 -7.37 -1.80 2.63
C PHE A 119 -8.69 -1.70 3.40
N GLN A 120 -9.34 -2.82 3.68
CA GLN A 120 -10.58 -2.85 4.46
C GLN A 120 -10.38 -2.26 5.85
N LYS A 121 -9.25 -2.53 6.48
CA LYS A 121 -8.91 -1.95 7.79
C LYS A 121 -8.77 -0.44 7.74
N THR A 122 -8.40 0.12 6.60
CA THR A 122 -8.22 1.57 6.44
C THR A 122 -9.48 2.30 6.00
N GLN A 123 -10.53 1.59 5.58
CA GLN A 123 -11.75 2.19 5.05
C GLN A 123 -12.31 3.27 5.98
N ILE A 124 -12.37 2.96 7.27
CA ILE A 124 -12.91 3.86 8.27
C ILE A 124 -12.14 5.19 8.35
N LEU A 125 -10.83 5.14 8.09
CA LEU A 125 -9.96 6.33 8.12
C LEU A 125 -10.28 7.30 6.98
N PHE A 126 -10.86 6.80 5.90
CA PHE A 126 -11.15 7.58 4.70
C PHE A 126 -12.65 7.81 4.49
N GLU A 127 -13.48 7.36 5.42
CA GLU A 127 -14.88 7.73 5.48
C GLU A 127 -14.97 9.15 6.03
N ASN A 128 -15.88 9.95 5.48
CA ASN A 128 -16.07 11.28 6.04
C ASN A 128 -17.07 11.25 7.21
N SER A 129 -17.08 12.34 8.00
CA SER A 129 -17.93 12.47 9.18
C SER A 129 -19.43 12.47 8.87
N ARG A 130 -19.83 12.53 7.60
CA ARG A 130 -21.23 12.52 7.16
C ARG A 130 -21.67 11.15 6.67
N GLY A 131 -20.90 10.12 6.92
CA GLY A 131 -21.23 8.77 6.51
C GLY A 131 -20.92 8.44 5.07
N GLN A 132 -20.21 9.28 4.33
CA GLN A 132 -19.77 8.94 3.00
C GLN A 132 -18.70 7.86 3.08
N LYS A 133 -18.89 6.82 2.29
CA LYS A 133 -17.94 5.70 2.29
C LYS A 133 -16.65 6.07 1.57
N ALA A 134 -15.58 5.39 1.95
CA ALA A 134 -14.36 5.41 1.17
C ALA A 134 -14.64 4.92 -0.25
N ILE A 135 -13.85 5.40 -1.20
CA ILE A 135 -14.08 5.12 -2.61
C ILE A 135 -13.44 3.78 -2.99
N PHE A 136 -14.19 2.75 -2.90
CA PHE A 136 -13.90 1.50 -3.62
C PHE A 136 -15.03 0.52 -3.56
#